data_30d63057c1cb387b033a3250250d2a41
#
_entry.id   30d63057c1cb387b033a3250250d2a41
#
_cell.length_a   1.000
_cell.length_b   1.000
_cell.length_c   1.000
_cell.angle_alpha   90.00
_cell.angle_beta   90.00
_cell.angle_gamma   90.00
#
_symmetry.space_group_name_H-M   'P 1'
#
loop_
_entity.id
_entity.type
_entity.pdbx_description
1 polymer ?
#
loop_
_entity_poly.entity_id
_entity_poly.type
_entity_poly.pdbx_seq_one_letter_code
_entity_poly.pdbx_strand_id
1 'polypeptide(L)'
;DNQPARLEVRLTDASGDYQEVNIDIQEVQIHASEGEQTNGWQSIEIEKGVYNLLDFTNGLDTLLGSAELPAGRVSQIRLILGSDNTLKENDQIYDLSTPSAQQSGLKLNVQTTLTEGITYTILLDFDVARSILKTGNGAYKLKPVIRAITEATSGAIEGTVSIPLSTPAVYAIHEQDTVGTTYANDLGKFMIKGVPAGTYTLSFAPATGYVIEDVTGVVVTTGSVTKVGEVTVIE
;
A
#
# COMPACT_ATOMS: atom_id res chain seq x y z
N ASP A 1 1.73 7.22 21.09
CA ASP A 1 2.27 7.55 19.76
C ASP A 1 1.57 6.65 18.75
N ASN A 2 0.77 7.27 17.90
CA ASN A 2 0.02 6.58 16.86
C ASN A 2 0.99 6.20 15.74
N GLN A 3 1.28 4.92 15.54
CA GLN A 3 2.16 4.46 14.47
C GLN A 3 1.37 4.42 13.15
N PRO A 4 1.87 5.01 12.06
CA PRO A 4 1.13 5.00 10.80
C PRO A 4 1.02 3.58 10.22
N ALA A 5 -0.05 3.34 9.49
CA ALA A 5 -0.16 2.26 8.54
C ALA A 5 0.49 2.65 7.21
N ARG A 6 0.97 1.68 6.44
CA ARG A 6 1.47 1.90 5.08
C ARG A 6 0.42 1.47 4.07
N LEU A 7 0.15 2.30 3.09
CA LEU A 7 -0.73 1.99 1.97
C LEU A 7 0.06 2.03 0.67
N GLU A 8 0.01 0.94 -0.10
CA GLU A 8 0.55 0.84 -1.45
C GLU A 8 -0.60 0.78 -2.45
N VAL A 9 -0.50 1.55 -3.52
CA VAL A 9 -1.45 1.49 -4.64
C VAL A 9 -0.75 0.87 -5.84
N ARG A 10 -1.31 -0.23 -6.33
CA ARG A 10 -0.77 -1.01 -7.43
C ARG A 10 -1.77 -1.11 -8.57
N LEU A 11 -1.28 -1.29 -9.77
CA LEU A 11 -2.07 -1.38 -11.00
C LEU A 11 -1.86 -2.74 -11.65
N THR A 12 -2.96 -3.38 -12.03
CA THR A 12 -2.99 -4.60 -12.85
C THR A 12 -4.10 -4.51 -13.90
N ASP A 13 -4.14 -5.44 -14.83
CA ASP A 13 -5.16 -5.53 -15.88
C ASP A 13 -5.69 -6.95 -16.08
N ALA A 14 -6.95 -7.03 -16.40
CA ALA A 14 -7.62 -8.26 -16.84
C ALA A 14 -7.66 -8.32 -18.36
N SER A 15 -6.59 -8.63 -19.01
CA SER A 15 -6.30 -8.77 -20.45
C SER A 15 -7.36 -8.33 -21.48
N GLY A 16 -6.92 -7.82 -22.61
CA GLY A 16 -7.76 -7.42 -23.76
C GLY A 16 -7.09 -7.76 -25.10
N ASP A 17 -7.86 -7.74 -26.17
CA ASP A 17 -7.43 -8.13 -27.52
C ASP A 17 -6.76 -6.99 -28.32
N TYR A 18 -6.03 -6.12 -27.64
CA TYR A 18 -5.31 -5.00 -28.24
C TYR A 18 -3.80 -5.21 -28.17
N GLN A 19 -3.04 -4.47 -28.99
CA GLN A 19 -1.58 -4.52 -28.95
C GLN A 19 -1.02 -3.68 -27.81
N GLU A 20 -1.61 -2.51 -27.56
CA GLU A 20 -1.28 -1.64 -26.42
C GLU A 20 -2.55 -0.89 -25.95
N VAL A 21 -2.64 -0.66 -24.66
CA VAL A 21 -3.61 0.26 -24.07
C VAL A 21 -2.88 1.14 -23.07
N ASN A 22 -2.57 2.33 -23.49
CA ASN A 22 -1.76 3.28 -22.74
C ASN A 22 -2.65 4.26 -21.99
N ILE A 23 -2.51 4.31 -20.67
CA ILE A 23 -3.29 5.16 -19.77
C ILE A 23 -2.35 6.13 -19.06
N ASP A 24 -2.65 7.40 -19.19
CA ASP A 24 -1.89 8.50 -18.58
C ASP A 24 -2.41 8.76 -17.15
N ILE A 25 -1.66 8.32 -16.16
CA ILE A 25 -2.01 8.47 -14.73
C ILE A 25 -1.27 9.69 -14.16
N GLN A 26 -2.04 10.68 -13.72
CA GLN A 26 -1.53 11.95 -13.22
C GLN A 26 -1.58 12.10 -11.71
N GLU A 27 -2.59 11.53 -11.06
CA GLU A 27 -2.76 11.66 -9.63
C GLU A 27 -3.57 10.50 -9.06
N VAL A 28 -3.22 10.11 -7.85
CA VAL A 28 -4.02 9.20 -7.02
C VAL A 28 -4.33 9.92 -5.71
N GLN A 29 -5.60 9.97 -5.35
CA GLN A 29 -6.08 10.53 -4.10
C GLN A 29 -6.83 9.47 -3.30
N ILE A 30 -6.71 9.52 -2.00
CA ILE A 30 -7.45 8.69 -1.07
C ILE A 30 -8.37 9.54 -0.21
N HIS A 31 -9.53 9.01 0.12
CA HIS A 31 -10.45 9.60 1.08
C HIS A 31 -10.31 8.83 2.40
N ALA A 32 -9.54 9.41 3.32
CA ALA A 32 -9.36 8.89 4.67
C ALA A 32 -10.21 9.71 5.64
N SER A 33 -10.95 9.05 6.52
CA SER A 33 -11.68 9.71 7.59
C SER A 33 -10.89 9.56 8.88
N GLU A 34 -10.20 10.62 9.26
CA GLU A 34 -9.74 10.83 10.61
C GLU A 34 -10.75 11.69 11.34
N GLY A 35 -11.48 11.13 12.30
CA GLY A 35 -12.28 11.88 13.24
C GLY A 35 -13.19 12.94 12.59
N GLU A 36 -13.43 14.04 13.31
CA GLU A 36 -14.37 15.11 12.92
C GLU A 36 -13.81 16.17 11.95
N GLN A 37 -12.59 16.01 11.42
CA GLN A 37 -11.97 17.00 10.51
C GLN A 37 -11.60 16.39 9.14
N THR A 38 -12.36 16.76 8.34
CA THR A 38 -12.82 16.71 7.15
C THR A 38 -12.53 17.28 5.84
N ASN A 39 -12.03 17.31 4.95
CA ASN A 39 -11.97 17.36 3.50
C ASN A 39 -11.17 16.18 2.97
N GLY A 40 -11.60 15.08 3.36
CA GLY A 40 -11.23 13.72 3.16
C GLY A 40 -10.33 13.29 2.00
N TRP A 41 -10.05 14.11 1.01
CA TRP A 41 -9.19 13.75 -0.11
C TRP A 41 -7.75 14.20 0.12
N GLN A 42 -6.85 13.21 0.11
CA GLN A 42 -5.42 13.41 0.25
C GLN A 42 -4.70 12.79 -0.95
N SER A 43 -3.86 13.57 -1.61
CA SER A 43 -3.00 13.05 -2.69
C SER A 43 -1.89 12.20 -2.11
N ILE A 44 -1.61 11.07 -2.76
CA ILE A 44 -0.42 10.27 -2.48
C ILE A 44 0.65 10.53 -3.56
N GLU A 45 1.91 10.42 -3.19
CA GLU A 45 3.00 10.53 -4.13
C GLU A 45 3.04 9.29 -5.03
N ILE A 46 2.98 9.51 -6.35
CA ILE A 46 3.03 8.45 -7.35
C ILE A 46 4.06 8.75 -8.42
N GLU A 47 4.49 7.73 -9.12
CA GLU A 47 5.21 7.88 -10.38
C GLU A 47 4.19 8.19 -11.49
N LYS A 48 4.12 9.47 -11.88
CA LYS A 48 3.21 9.92 -12.93
C LYS A 48 3.70 9.48 -14.30
N GLY A 49 2.77 9.16 -15.19
CA GLY A 49 3.12 8.82 -16.56
C GLY A 49 2.13 7.93 -17.26
N VAL A 50 2.52 7.50 -18.43
CA VAL A 50 1.73 6.62 -19.29
C VAL A 50 2.12 5.17 -19.00
N TYR A 51 1.12 4.36 -18.69
CA TYR A 51 1.26 2.93 -18.41
C TYR A 51 0.56 2.12 -19.50
N ASN A 52 1.28 1.19 -20.13
CA ASN A 52 0.65 0.19 -20.97
C ASN A 52 0.04 -0.90 -20.08
N LEU A 53 -1.27 -0.92 -19.98
CA LEU A 53 -1.99 -1.86 -19.09
C LEU A 53 -1.71 -3.32 -19.44
N LEU A 54 -1.46 -3.63 -20.71
CA LEU A 54 -1.24 -5.01 -21.16
C LEU A 54 0.09 -5.60 -20.67
N ASP A 55 1.02 -4.77 -20.17
CA ASP A 55 2.26 -5.22 -19.51
C ASP A 55 1.98 -5.82 -18.13
N PHE A 56 0.81 -5.59 -17.55
CA PHE A 56 0.43 -5.99 -16.19
C PHE A 56 -0.72 -7.02 -16.17
N THR A 57 -0.75 -7.92 -17.14
CA THR A 57 -1.71 -9.02 -17.24
C THR A 57 -1.17 -10.28 -16.56
N ASN A 58 -2.02 -11.31 -16.43
CA ASN A 58 -1.64 -12.64 -15.91
C ASN A 58 -1.04 -12.61 -14.49
N GLY A 59 -1.57 -11.77 -13.62
CA GLY A 59 -1.11 -11.66 -12.23
C GLY A 59 0.12 -10.77 -12.04
N LEU A 60 0.59 -10.11 -13.09
CA LEU A 60 1.59 -9.05 -12.97
C LEU A 60 0.92 -7.76 -12.52
N ASP A 61 1.64 -6.95 -11.75
CA ASP A 61 1.22 -5.63 -11.33
C ASP A 61 2.41 -4.67 -11.23
N THR A 62 2.12 -3.37 -11.13
CA THR A 62 3.13 -2.36 -10.88
C THR A 62 2.73 -1.44 -9.74
N LEU A 63 3.71 -1.00 -8.95
CA LEU A 63 3.51 -0.01 -7.90
C LEU A 63 3.33 1.37 -8.53
N LEU A 64 2.18 2.02 -8.28
CA LEU A 64 1.96 3.43 -8.64
C LEU A 64 2.56 4.37 -7.60
N GLY A 65 2.36 4.08 -6.33
CA GLY A 65 2.86 4.89 -5.23
C GLY A 65 2.49 4.32 -3.88
N SER A 66 2.98 4.96 -2.83
CA SER A 66 2.68 4.58 -1.44
C SER A 66 2.57 5.80 -0.54
N ALA A 67 1.86 5.64 0.58
CA ALA A 67 1.75 6.65 1.61
C ALA A 67 1.74 6.01 3.00
N GLU A 68 2.25 6.75 3.98
CA GLU A 68 2.00 6.45 5.40
C GLU A 68 0.77 7.25 5.85
N LEU A 69 -0.18 6.56 6.43
CA LEU A 69 -1.46 7.11 6.84
C LEU A 69 -1.74 6.76 8.29
N PRO A 70 -2.36 7.64 9.04
CA PRO A 70 -2.88 7.28 10.34
C PRO A 70 -3.82 6.08 10.26
N ALA A 71 -3.86 5.28 11.32
CA ALA A 71 -4.85 4.21 11.45
C ALA A 71 -6.26 4.81 11.37
N GLY A 72 -7.15 4.16 10.65
CA GLY A 72 -8.49 4.66 10.43
C GLY A 72 -9.14 4.14 9.16
N ARG A 73 -10.28 4.69 8.82
CA ARG A 73 -11.07 4.23 7.68
C ARG A 73 -10.65 4.93 6.39
N VAL A 74 -10.38 4.15 5.35
CA VAL A 74 -10.28 4.61 3.97
C VAL A 74 -11.54 4.18 3.24
N SER A 75 -12.32 5.14 2.75
CA SER A 75 -13.62 4.88 2.12
C SER A 75 -13.55 4.81 0.61
N GLN A 76 -12.73 5.66 -0.01
CA GLN A 76 -12.63 5.79 -1.46
C GLN A 76 -11.20 6.06 -1.90
N ILE A 77 -10.91 5.69 -3.13
CA ILE A 77 -9.73 6.12 -3.88
C ILE A 77 -10.20 6.86 -5.14
N ARG A 78 -9.45 7.87 -5.56
CA ARG A 78 -9.71 8.62 -6.80
C ARG A 78 -8.47 8.54 -7.69
N LEU A 79 -8.69 8.15 -8.94
CA LEU A 79 -7.67 8.10 -9.98
C LEU A 79 -7.94 9.22 -10.98
N ILE A 80 -6.96 10.10 -11.18
CA ILE A 80 -7.04 11.22 -12.13
C ILE A 80 -6.15 10.89 -13.32
N LEU A 81 -6.77 10.88 -14.51
CA LEU A 81 -6.09 10.62 -15.77
C LEU A 81 -5.71 11.92 -16.46
N GLY A 82 -4.59 11.89 -17.18
CA GLY A 82 -4.18 12.94 -18.10
C GLY A 82 -4.81 12.79 -19.49
N SER A 83 -4.23 13.44 -20.48
CA SER A 83 -4.74 13.50 -21.86
C SER A 83 -4.14 12.45 -22.79
N ASP A 84 -3.01 11.86 -22.42
CA ASP A 84 -2.20 11.03 -23.32
C ASP A 84 -2.60 9.55 -23.26
N ASN A 85 -3.92 9.30 -23.40
CA ASN A 85 -4.46 7.95 -23.42
C ASN A 85 -4.61 7.47 -24.86
N THR A 86 -4.04 6.31 -25.19
CA THR A 86 -4.02 5.76 -26.54
C THR A 86 -4.27 4.26 -26.57
N LEU A 87 -4.72 3.80 -27.72
CA LEU A 87 -4.94 2.40 -28.05
C LEU A 87 -4.15 2.05 -29.32
N LYS A 88 -3.51 0.89 -29.33
CA LYS A 88 -2.91 0.34 -30.57
C LYS A 88 -3.65 -0.91 -31.02
N GLU A 89 -4.22 -0.88 -32.22
CA GLU A 89 -4.88 -1.98 -32.88
C GLU A 89 -4.47 -2.06 -34.37
N ASN A 90 -4.08 -3.22 -34.87
CA ASN A 90 -3.61 -3.44 -36.23
C ASN A 90 -2.48 -2.46 -36.66
N ASP A 91 -1.51 -2.26 -35.77
CA ASP A 91 -0.37 -1.33 -35.94
C ASP A 91 -0.76 0.15 -36.12
N GLN A 92 -1.99 0.50 -35.86
CA GLN A 92 -2.47 1.89 -35.84
C GLN A 92 -2.72 2.35 -34.41
N ILE A 93 -2.36 3.61 -34.12
CA ILE A 93 -2.57 4.26 -32.84
C ILE A 93 -3.81 5.14 -32.91
N TYR A 94 -4.68 5.01 -31.94
CA TYR A 94 -5.92 5.77 -31.79
C TYR A 94 -5.92 6.49 -30.44
N ASP A 95 -6.40 7.72 -30.44
CA ASP A 95 -6.64 8.45 -29.19
C ASP A 95 -7.82 7.86 -28.41
N LEU A 96 -7.67 7.77 -27.10
CA LEU A 96 -8.72 7.39 -26.18
C LEU A 96 -9.24 8.61 -25.43
N SER A 97 -10.44 9.07 -25.77
CA SER A 97 -11.05 10.22 -25.13
C SER A 97 -11.66 9.83 -23.77
N THR A 98 -11.32 10.58 -22.70
CA THR A 98 -11.79 10.33 -21.32
C THR A 98 -12.19 11.61 -20.59
N PRO A 99 -13.13 12.42 -21.10
CA PRO A 99 -13.37 13.76 -20.56
C PRO A 99 -13.71 13.80 -19.06
N SER A 100 -14.52 12.86 -18.58
CA SER A 100 -14.94 12.80 -17.18
C SER A 100 -13.80 12.37 -16.24
N ALA A 101 -12.95 11.45 -16.67
CA ALA A 101 -11.82 10.97 -15.88
C ALA A 101 -10.72 12.02 -15.75
N GLN A 102 -10.58 12.91 -16.72
CA GLN A 102 -9.64 14.04 -16.67
C GLN A 102 -10.15 15.18 -15.78
N GLN A 103 -11.45 15.46 -15.75
CA GLN A 103 -12.00 16.60 -15.04
C GLN A 103 -12.26 16.33 -13.55
N SER A 104 -12.89 15.23 -13.22
CA SER A 104 -13.33 14.92 -11.86
C SER A 104 -12.65 13.71 -11.24
N GLY A 105 -11.88 12.98 -12.03
CA GLY A 105 -11.27 11.70 -11.64
C GLY A 105 -12.28 10.57 -11.49
N LEU A 106 -11.75 9.36 -11.40
CA LEU A 106 -12.52 8.13 -11.20
C LEU A 106 -12.53 7.81 -9.70
N LYS A 107 -13.72 7.85 -9.09
CA LYS A 107 -13.91 7.49 -7.69
C LYS A 107 -14.26 6.01 -7.57
N LEU A 108 -13.50 5.29 -6.76
CA LEU A 108 -13.69 3.87 -6.47
C LEU A 108 -13.94 3.68 -4.97
N ASN A 109 -14.89 2.84 -4.61
CA ASN A 109 -15.13 2.48 -3.22
C ASN A 109 -14.11 1.44 -2.77
N VAL A 110 -13.48 1.68 -1.63
CA VAL A 110 -12.48 0.80 -1.04
C VAL A 110 -13.00 0.18 0.25
N GLN A 111 -13.54 0.98 1.18
CA GLN A 111 -14.13 0.57 2.45
C GLN A 111 -13.23 -0.34 3.29
N THR A 112 -12.02 0.11 3.57
CA THR A 112 -11.08 -0.61 4.43
C THR A 112 -10.77 0.17 5.71
N THR A 113 -10.35 -0.53 6.76
CA THR A 113 -9.83 0.09 7.99
C THR A 113 -8.36 -0.26 8.12
N LEU A 114 -7.54 0.78 8.17
CA LEU A 114 -6.10 0.65 8.36
C LEU A 114 -5.79 0.48 9.84
N THR A 115 -4.95 -0.49 10.17
CA THR A 115 -4.42 -0.74 11.51
C THR A 115 -2.98 -0.26 11.60
N GLU A 116 -2.60 0.29 12.74
CA GLU A 116 -1.23 0.75 13.01
C GLU A 116 -0.17 -0.31 12.67
N GLY A 117 0.90 0.12 12.02
CA GLY A 117 2.05 -0.72 11.69
C GLY A 117 1.83 -1.76 10.59
N ILE A 118 0.62 -1.88 10.04
CA ILE A 118 0.29 -2.85 9.00
C ILE A 118 0.45 -2.21 7.62
N THR A 119 0.96 -3.00 6.67
CA THR A 119 1.00 -2.63 5.25
C THR A 119 -0.22 -3.19 4.53
N TYR A 120 -0.89 -2.33 3.80
CA TYR A 120 -2.04 -2.65 2.95
C TYR A 120 -1.70 -2.36 1.50
N THR A 121 -2.26 -3.16 0.60
CA THR A 121 -2.22 -2.92 -0.84
C THR A 121 -3.63 -2.67 -1.34
N ILE A 122 -3.81 -1.60 -2.11
CA ILE A 122 -4.98 -1.41 -2.96
C ILE A 122 -4.55 -1.76 -4.39
N LEU A 123 -5.05 -2.87 -4.90
CA LEU A 123 -4.84 -3.29 -6.27
C LEU A 123 -5.95 -2.71 -7.14
N LEU A 124 -5.59 -1.85 -8.08
CA LEU A 124 -6.49 -1.31 -9.10
C LEU A 124 -6.46 -2.26 -10.30
N ASP A 125 -7.47 -3.10 -10.38
CA ASP A 125 -7.65 -4.08 -11.45
C ASP A 125 -8.48 -3.45 -12.57
N PHE A 126 -7.79 -3.03 -13.62
CA PHE A 126 -8.37 -2.37 -14.77
C PHE A 126 -8.93 -3.44 -15.73
N ASP A 127 -10.17 -3.32 -16.14
CA ASP A 127 -10.78 -4.22 -17.14
C ASP A 127 -10.77 -3.55 -18.51
N VAL A 128 -9.70 -3.75 -19.25
CA VAL A 128 -9.51 -3.16 -20.59
C VAL A 128 -10.62 -3.56 -21.53
N ALA A 129 -11.03 -4.82 -21.54
CA ALA A 129 -12.03 -5.33 -22.47
C ALA A 129 -13.38 -4.62 -22.34
N ARG A 130 -13.78 -4.26 -21.10
CA ARG A 130 -15.02 -3.53 -20.83
C ARG A 130 -14.86 -2.01 -20.83
N SER A 131 -13.64 -1.52 -20.78
CA SER A 131 -13.35 -0.09 -20.66
C SER A 131 -13.28 0.63 -22.00
N ILE A 132 -13.07 -0.08 -23.11
CA ILE A 132 -12.89 0.51 -24.45
C ILE A 132 -14.14 0.36 -25.27
N LEU A 133 -14.64 1.48 -25.79
CA LEU A 133 -15.84 1.55 -26.63
C LEU A 133 -15.46 2.09 -28.02
N LYS A 134 -15.71 1.30 -29.07
CA LYS A 134 -15.63 1.76 -30.46
C LYS A 134 -16.92 2.48 -30.84
N THR A 135 -16.79 3.72 -31.28
CA THR A 135 -17.93 4.53 -31.70
C THR A 135 -18.25 4.30 -33.18
N GLY A 136 -19.47 4.67 -33.60
CA GLY A 136 -19.96 4.41 -34.97
C GLY A 136 -19.17 5.11 -36.08
N ASN A 137 -18.37 6.11 -35.76
CA ASN A 137 -17.44 6.79 -36.69
C ASN A 137 -16.01 6.21 -36.66
N GLY A 138 -15.78 5.09 -35.95
CA GLY A 138 -14.48 4.44 -35.87
C GLY A 138 -13.52 5.01 -34.80
N ALA A 139 -13.95 6.00 -34.05
CA ALA A 139 -13.17 6.53 -32.92
C ALA A 139 -13.33 5.63 -31.68
N TYR A 140 -12.39 5.75 -30.72
CA TYR A 140 -12.40 5.01 -29.46
C TYR A 140 -12.63 5.94 -28.28
N LYS A 141 -13.37 5.44 -27.30
CA LYS A 141 -13.60 6.10 -26.01
C LYS A 141 -13.17 5.17 -24.88
N LEU A 142 -12.55 5.74 -23.87
CA LEU A 142 -12.29 5.06 -22.63
C LEU A 142 -13.39 5.39 -21.62
N LYS A 143 -14.12 4.38 -21.20
CA LYS A 143 -15.03 4.43 -20.05
C LYS A 143 -14.49 3.45 -19.00
N PRO A 144 -13.60 3.90 -18.12
CA PRO A 144 -12.86 3.00 -17.24
C PRO A 144 -13.77 2.13 -16.39
N VAL A 145 -13.53 0.83 -16.41
CA VAL A 145 -14.10 -0.17 -15.51
C VAL A 145 -12.97 -0.70 -14.67
N ILE A 146 -12.94 -0.35 -13.38
CA ILE A 146 -11.85 -0.67 -12.47
C ILE A 146 -12.42 -1.30 -11.20
N ARG A 147 -11.81 -2.37 -10.74
CA ARG A 147 -12.03 -2.96 -9.42
C ARG A 147 -10.92 -2.51 -8.48
N ALA A 148 -11.27 -2.05 -7.29
CA ALA A 148 -10.31 -1.84 -6.21
C ALA A 148 -10.37 -3.01 -5.24
N ILE A 149 -9.26 -3.71 -5.08
CA ILE A 149 -9.12 -4.86 -4.17
C ILE A 149 -8.13 -4.44 -3.08
N THR A 150 -8.56 -4.50 -1.81
CA THR A 150 -7.72 -4.12 -0.68
C THR A 150 -7.37 -5.35 0.13
N GLU A 151 -6.08 -5.52 0.41
CA GLU A 151 -5.55 -6.61 1.21
C GLU A 151 -4.48 -6.08 2.18
N ALA A 152 -4.48 -6.59 3.41
CA ALA A 152 -3.30 -6.48 4.27
C ALA A 152 -2.21 -7.42 3.73
N THR A 153 -0.98 -6.93 3.64
CA THR A 153 0.16 -7.70 3.11
C THR A 153 1.23 -7.98 4.15
N SER A 154 1.10 -7.40 5.35
CA SER A 154 2.01 -7.62 6.46
C SER A 154 1.28 -7.70 7.80
N GLY A 155 2.01 -8.15 8.82
CA GLY A 155 1.70 -7.89 10.22
C GLY A 155 2.64 -6.87 10.82
N ALA A 156 2.60 -6.72 12.15
CA ALA A 156 3.53 -5.92 12.93
C ALA A 156 3.81 -6.63 14.28
N ILE A 157 4.89 -6.22 14.94
CA ILE A 157 5.26 -6.71 16.28
C ILE A 157 5.39 -5.51 17.20
N GLU A 158 4.70 -5.51 18.36
CA GLU A 158 4.84 -4.47 19.37
C GLU A 158 5.20 -5.05 20.74
N GLY A 159 5.89 -4.25 21.53
CA GLY A 159 6.23 -4.58 22.90
C GLY A 159 6.76 -3.38 23.68
N THR A 160 7.15 -3.63 24.90
CA THR A 160 7.70 -2.61 25.80
C THR A 160 8.90 -3.20 26.54
N VAL A 161 9.97 -2.45 26.70
CA VAL A 161 11.10 -2.85 27.58
C VAL A 161 10.87 -2.31 28.98
N SER A 162 11.23 -3.10 29.99
CA SER A 162 10.98 -2.75 31.41
C SER A 162 11.82 -1.56 31.92
N ILE A 163 12.96 -1.29 31.28
CA ILE A 163 13.83 -0.13 31.57
C ILE A 163 13.96 0.71 30.29
N PRO A 164 13.19 1.82 30.15
CA PRO A 164 13.22 2.66 28.94
C PRO A 164 14.59 3.25 28.64
N LEU A 165 15.41 3.56 29.66
CA LEU A 165 16.75 4.09 29.50
C LEU A 165 17.72 3.14 28.81
N SER A 166 17.40 1.85 28.70
CA SER A 166 18.18 0.89 27.91
C SER A 166 18.16 1.17 26.41
N THR A 167 17.16 1.96 25.92
CA THR A 167 16.97 2.42 24.53
C THR A 167 17.42 1.42 23.46
N PRO A 168 16.96 0.15 23.50
CA PRO A 168 17.48 -0.85 22.60
C PRO A 168 17.05 -0.62 21.14
N ALA A 169 17.98 -0.93 20.22
CA ALA A 169 17.56 -1.33 18.89
C ALA A 169 16.92 -2.73 18.98
N VAL A 170 15.82 -2.96 18.27
CA VAL A 170 15.06 -4.22 18.28
C VAL A 170 15.04 -4.76 16.84
N TYR A 171 15.45 -6.00 16.67
CA TYR A 171 15.56 -6.67 15.38
C TYR A 171 14.58 -7.84 15.31
N ALA A 172 13.77 -7.93 14.26
CA ALA A 172 13.00 -9.13 13.94
C ALA A 172 13.83 -10.01 13.01
N ILE A 173 14.20 -11.19 13.47
CA ILE A 173 15.06 -12.13 12.76
C ILE A 173 14.23 -13.36 12.35
N HIS A 174 14.24 -13.66 11.05
CA HIS A 174 13.68 -14.89 10.50
C HIS A 174 14.84 -15.76 9.96
N GLU A 175 14.97 -16.95 10.49
CA GLU A 175 16.13 -17.83 10.26
C GLU A 175 17.46 -17.11 10.62
N GLN A 176 18.16 -16.50 9.67
CA GLN A 176 19.41 -15.75 9.89
C GLN A 176 19.33 -14.31 9.34
N ASP A 177 18.20 -13.94 8.75
CA ASP A 177 18.02 -12.63 8.13
C ASP A 177 17.26 -11.67 9.04
N THR A 178 17.75 -10.45 9.16
CA THR A 178 17.03 -9.34 9.79
C THR A 178 15.98 -8.82 8.82
N VAL A 179 14.71 -9.03 9.16
CA VAL A 179 13.57 -8.65 8.31
C VAL A 179 13.04 -7.25 8.64
N GLY A 180 13.18 -6.82 9.90
CA GLY A 180 12.75 -5.50 10.34
C GLY A 180 13.52 -5.03 11.56
N THR A 181 13.63 -3.71 11.72
CA THR A 181 14.35 -3.08 12.82
C THR A 181 13.59 -1.86 13.29
N THR A 182 13.63 -1.60 14.59
CA THR A 182 13.12 -0.38 15.21
C THR A 182 13.93 -0.03 16.45
N TYR A 183 13.63 1.12 17.07
CA TYR A 183 14.16 1.50 18.39
C TYR A 183 13.01 1.64 19.39
N ALA A 184 13.27 1.27 20.64
CA ALA A 184 12.35 1.62 21.71
C ALA A 184 12.37 3.14 21.94
N ASN A 185 11.20 3.72 22.18
CA ASN A 185 11.07 5.14 22.49
C ASN A 185 11.36 5.44 23.98
N ASP A 186 11.24 6.70 24.37
CA ASP A 186 11.51 7.17 25.75
C ASP A 186 10.58 6.54 26.81
N LEU A 187 9.50 5.88 26.40
CA LEU A 187 8.61 5.11 27.27
C LEU A 187 8.90 3.60 27.23
N GLY A 188 9.97 3.19 26.55
CA GLY A 188 10.33 1.80 26.35
C GLY A 188 9.49 1.06 25.32
N LYS A 189 8.54 1.71 24.64
CA LYS A 189 7.68 1.09 23.65
C LYS A 189 8.39 0.95 22.31
N PHE A 190 8.17 -0.17 21.64
CA PHE A 190 8.67 -0.41 20.28
C PHE A 190 7.60 -1.05 19.41
N MET A 191 7.66 -0.78 18.08
CA MET A 191 6.87 -1.46 17.07
C MET A 191 7.71 -1.67 15.81
N ILE A 192 7.81 -2.92 15.37
CA ILE A 192 8.38 -3.30 14.07
C ILE A 192 7.23 -3.43 13.09
N LYS A 193 7.20 -2.54 12.10
CA LYS A 193 6.13 -2.44 11.10
C LYS A 193 6.43 -3.26 9.86
N GLY A 194 5.39 -3.63 9.11
CA GLY A 194 5.52 -4.22 7.79
C GLY A 194 6.21 -5.59 7.79
N VAL A 195 6.03 -6.36 8.85
CA VAL A 195 6.68 -7.68 9.01
C VAL A 195 5.86 -8.74 8.27
N PRO A 196 6.44 -9.50 7.33
CA PRO A 196 5.75 -10.62 6.68
C PRO A 196 5.24 -11.65 7.70
N ALA A 197 4.20 -12.41 7.33
CA ALA A 197 3.75 -13.53 8.16
C ALA A 197 4.87 -14.57 8.32
N GLY A 198 5.05 -15.06 9.54
CA GLY A 198 6.13 -16.01 9.85
C GLY A 198 6.39 -16.11 11.35
N THR A 199 7.42 -16.86 11.71
CA THR A 199 7.88 -16.99 13.10
C THR A 199 9.25 -16.34 13.24
N TYR A 200 9.39 -15.47 14.23
CA TYR A 200 10.55 -14.62 14.42
C TYR A 200 11.20 -14.80 15.78
N THR A 201 12.47 -14.44 15.84
CA THR A 201 13.18 -14.12 17.07
C THR A 201 13.37 -12.60 17.13
N LEU A 202 13.00 -11.99 18.26
CA LEU A 202 13.37 -10.60 18.53
C LEU A 202 14.73 -10.60 19.25
N SER A 203 15.70 -9.92 18.67
CA SER A 203 17.00 -9.66 19.29
C SER A 203 17.12 -8.18 19.62
N PHE A 204 17.86 -7.88 20.69
CA PHE A 204 17.95 -6.55 21.26
C PHE A 204 19.41 -6.11 21.36
N ALA A 205 19.66 -4.86 21.01
CA ALA A 205 20.96 -4.20 21.24
C ALA A 205 20.75 -3.00 22.17
N PRO A 206 20.79 -3.20 23.49
CA PRO A 206 20.60 -2.14 24.46
C PRO A 206 21.83 -1.25 24.59
N ALA A 207 21.68 -0.09 25.27
CA ALA A 207 22.78 0.74 25.70
C ALA A 207 23.73 -0.02 26.65
N THR A 208 24.97 0.44 26.75
CA THR A 208 26.00 -0.16 27.62
C THR A 208 25.53 -0.21 29.08
N GLY A 209 25.69 -1.35 29.71
CA GLY A 209 25.27 -1.60 31.09
C GLY A 209 23.94 -2.33 31.22
N TYR A 210 23.23 -2.55 30.13
CA TYR A 210 21.98 -3.28 30.09
C TYR A 210 22.08 -4.58 29.29
N VAL A 211 21.32 -5.60 29.70
CA VAL A 211 21.21 -6.89 29.03
C VAL A 211 19.75 -7.21 28.80
N ILE A 212 19.41 -7.65 27.59
CA ILE A 212 18.07 -8.10 27.22
C ILE A 212 18.20 -9.44 26.51
N GLU A 213 17.46 -10.45 26.99
CA GLU A 213 17.43 -11.75 26.32
C GLU A 213 16.56 -11.71 25.07
N ASP A 214 16.90 -12.52 24.08
CA ASP A 214 16.10 -12.69 22.86
C ASP A 214 14.72 -13.28 23.18
N VAL A 215 13.69 -12.80 22.50
CA VAL A 215 12.34 -13.34 22.56
C VAL A 215 12.12 -14.22 21.34
N THR A 216 12.01 -15.53 21.55
CA THR A 216 11.85 -16.51 20.48
C THR A 216 10.37 -16.91 20.25
N GLY A 217 10.07 -17.48 19.08
CA GLY A 217 8.73 -18.00 18.79
C GLY A 217 7.65 -16.93 18.60
N VAL A 218 8.02 -15.72 18.18
CA VAL A 218 7.10 -14.63 17.90
C VAL A 218 6.41 -14.88 16.57
N VAL A 219 5.14 -15.25 16.61
CA VAL A 219 4.34 -15.54 15.41
C VAL A 219 3.67 -14.27 14.90
N VAL A 220 3.94 -13.92 13.66
CA VAL A 220 3.32 -12.79 12.95
C VAL A 220 2.28 -13.32 11.98
N THR A 221 1.09 -12.74 12.02
CA THR A 221 -0.01 -13.03 11.11
C THR A 221 -0.34 -11.78 10.30
N THR A 222 -0.57 -11.94 9.01
CA THR A 222 -0.96 -10.84 8.12
C THR A 222 -2.23 -10.14 8.65
N GLY A 223 -2.20 -8.80 8.64
CA GLY A 223 -3.31 -7.97 9.11
C GLY A 223 -3.41 -7.82 10.62
N SER A 224 -2.46 -8.36 11.39
CA SER A 224 -2.51 -8.35 12.85
C SER A 224 -1.24 -7.78 13.47
N VAL A 225 -1.38 -7.16 14.63
CA VAL A 225 -0.28 -6.74 15.49
C VAL A 225 -0.04 -7.81 16.56
N THR A 226 1.14 -8.40 16.53
CA THR A 226 1.57 -9.38 17.54
C THR A 226 2.14 -8.65 18.74
N LYS A 227 1.55 -8.85 19.91
CA LYS A 227 1.98 -8.24 21.18
C LYS A 227 2.87 -9.20 21.95
N VAL A 228 4.13 -8.84 22.14
CA VAL A 228 5.06 -9.64 22.95
C VAL A 228 5.04 -9.26 24.45
N GLY A 229 4.32 -8.19 24.78
CA GLY A 229 4.22 -7.71 26.16
C GLY A 229 5.46 -6.95 26.63
N GLU A 230 5.72 -7.04 27.95
CA GLU A 230 6.90 -6.41 28.53
C GLU A 230 8.10 -7.36 28.49
N VAL A 231 9.21 -6.86 27.93
CA VAL A 231 10.50 -7.56 27.83
C VAL A 231 11.39 -7.08 28.96
N THR A 232 11.89 -8.03 29.75
CA THR A 232 12.72 -7.74 30.93
C THR A 232 14.10 -7.26 30.52
N VAL A 233 14.53 -6.14 31.09
CA VAL A 233 15.89 -5.60 30.99
C VAL A 233 16.58 -5.79 32.30
N ILE A 234 17.84 -6.21 32.25
CA ILE A 234 18.75 -6.41 33.43
C ILE A 234 19.86 -5.37 33.34
N GLU A 235 20.21 -4.77 34.48
CA GLU A 235 21.38 -3.90 34.68
C GLU A 235 22.63 -4.71 35.06
#